data_92db2c196360f9e0c9b36a679d5af09b
#
_entry.id   92db2c196360f9e0c9b36a679d5af09b
#
_cell.length_a   1.000
_cell.length_b   1.000
_cell.length_c   1.000
_cell.angle_alpha   90.00
_cell.angle_beta   90.00
_cell.angle_gamma   90.00
#
_symmetry.space_group_name_H-M   'P 1'
#
loop_
_entity.id
_entity.type
_entity.pdbx_description
1 polymer ?
#
loop_
_entity_poly.entity_id
_entity_poly.type
_entity_poly.pdbx_seq_one_letter_code
_entity_poly.pdbx_strand_id
1 'polypeptide(L)'
;MGKITLQDALIKQDLRYYKKSIDANIIEKFSESLNIYAENVNSAFNNIELGANEEYYKKLVNSFLETNFYNDDKYSINTKGNIDSAITKNGQLLCIIETKTPRNTAEMLDENNINKKALHELIYYYLEETRDITGNKVKKKLDSQIRNLIATNSVKFFIFDSNSIENIVKGELENYYFNFKNNNYNVSKTSAIYEYINNYLNDNPDVLRKIDYVYFDMKDVRNDKSKKTLLSLYKILSKYYLLKEKYTYQVSSHTLNKRFYNELLYIMGLKESKEKNVKVINIDLSITNSIGYQVYKRFIDKENKSEDEAKEKTFELLIIWLDRILFIKLFEGQLISFNSDDDMYRILDSDKISDFDDLDNLFFNVLGKTIKDRKDDLFYNQFRCIPYLNSALFERQELETSGINISELKNDYLELKSDSVLKNKQYNKLHIVEYLIQFLNCYDFSSKEIEDSIKEKNKDIIDSSVLGLIFEKINGYKDGSVYTPSQITEY
;
A
#
# COMPACT_ATOMS: atom_id res chain seq x y z
N MET A 1 -8.79 -17.30 -20.57
CA MET A 1 -10.13 -16.83 -20.35
C MET A 1 -10.09 -15.50 -19.65
N GLY A 2 -10.37 -14.44 -20.35
CA GLY A 2 -9.99 -13.08 -19.98
C GLY A 2 -10.85 -12.35 -18.95
N LYS A 3 -12.03 -12.89 -18.56
CA LYS A 3 -12.89 -12.20 -17.57
C LYS A 3 -12.36 -12.40 -16.15
N ILE A 4 -12.09 -11.28 -15.46
CA ILE A 4 -11.60 -11.24 -14.09
C ILE A 4 -12.69 -10.63 -13.20
N THR A 5 -12.95 -11.24 -12.02
CA THR A 5 -13.88 -10.65 -11.03
C THR A 5 -13.28 -9.39 -10.41
N LEU A 6 -14.13 -8.51 -9.84
CA LEU A 6 -13.66 -7.32 -9.11
C LEU A 6 -12.65 -7.68 -8.01
N GLN A 7 -12.84 -8.81 -7.33
CA GLN A 7 -11.96 -9.23 -6.25
C GLN A 7 -10.62 -9.76 -6.75
N ASP A 8 -10.64 -10.60 -7.80
CA ASP A 8 -9.41 -11.13 -8.39
C ASP A 8 -8.56 -10.02 -9.00
N ALA A 9 -9.21 -9.01 -9.61
CA ALA A 9 -8.53 -7.84 -10.14
C ALA A 9 -7.80 -7.05 -9.05
N LEU A 10 -8.43 -6.85 -7.89
CA LEU A 10 -7.82 -6.19 -6.73
C LEU A 10 -6.70 -7.04 -6.12
N ILE A 11 -6.80 -8.36 -6.19
CA ILE A 11 -5.73 -9.28 -5.77
C ILE A 11 -4.54 -9.16 -6.72
N LYS A 12 -4.79 -9.15 -8.03
CA LYS A 12 -3.75 -9.09 -9.07
C LYS A 12 -2.94 -7.79 -9.03
N GLN A 13 -3.56 -6.67 -8.61
CA GLN A 13 -2.90 -5.36 -8.46
C GLN A 13 -2.58 -4.99 -7.00
N ASP A 14 -2.67 -5.95 -6.08
CA ASP A 14 -2.37 -5.81 -4.65
C ASP A 14 -3.07 -4.65 -3.91
N LEU A 15 -4.24 -4.28 -4.36
CA LEU A 15 -5.08 -3.26 -3.73
C LEU A 15 -5.92 -3.79 -2.55
N ARG A 16 -5.59 -4.98 -2.04
CA ARG A 16 -6.29 -5.60 -0.89
C ARG A 16 -6.19 -4.75 0.38
N TYR A 17 -5.02 -4.15 0.62
CA TYR A 17 -4.75 -3.33 1.81
C TYR A 17 -5.41 -1.96 1.77
N TYR A 18 -5.72 -1.45 0.59
CA TYR A 18 -6.56 -0.26 0.44
C TYR A 18 -7.91 -0.37 1.19
N LYS A 19 -8.27 -1.58 1.62
CA LYS A 19 -9.53 -1.90 2.32
C LYS A 19 -9.65 -1.28 3.72
N LYS A 20 -8.57 -1.20 4.48
CA LYS A 20 -8.62 -0.77 5.90
C LYS A 20 -8.67 0.76 6.09
N SER A 21 -8.36 1.54 5.04
CA SER A 21 -8.23 3.00 5.13
C SER A 21 -9.39 3.78 4.54
N ILE A 22 -10.36 3.12 3.88
CA ILE A 22 -11.52 3.82 3.34
C ILE A 22 -12.53 4.01 4.46
N ASP A 23 -12.76 5.28 4.84
CA ASP A 23 -13.76 5.68 5.83
C ASP A 23 -15.15 5.18 5.39
N ALA A 24 -15.94 4.71 6.35
CA ALA A 24 -17.32 4.31 6.12
C ALA A 24 -18.15 5.44 5.47
N ASN A 25 -17.91 6.69 5.85
CA ASN A 25 -18.57 7.87 5.28
C ASN A 25 -18.25 8.05 3.79
N ILE A 26 -17.02 7.71 3.34
CA ILE A 26 -16.65 7.79 1.92
C ILE A 26 -17.44 6.76 1.11
N ILE A 27 -17.59 5.55 1.62
CA ILE A 27 -18.35 4.49 0.96
C ILE A 27 -19.85 4.80 0.94
N GLU A 28 -20.38 5.42 1.98
CA GLU A 28 -21.77 5.89 2.02
C GLU A 28 -22.04 6.96 0.96
N LYS A 29 -21.22 8.00 0.89
CA LYS A 29 -21.29 9.04 -0.16
C LYS A 29 -21.13 8.47 -1.56
N PHE A 30 -20.23 7.50 -1.74
CA PHE A 30 -20.08 6.79 -3.00
C PHE A 30 -21.34 6.00 -3.37
N SER A 31 -21.98 5.34 -2.41
CA SER A 31 -23.25 4.63 -2.60
C SER A 31 -24.37 5.57 -3.03
N GLU A 32 -24.48 6.73 -2.41
CA GLU A 32 -25.43 7.78 -2.80
C GLU A 32 -25.17 8.28 -4.23
N SER A 33 -23.91 8.60 -4.53
CA SER A 33 -23.49 9.05 -5.87
C SER A 33 -23.77 7.97 -6.94
N LEU A 34 -23.54 6.69 -6.63
CA LEU A 34 -23.85 5.57 -7.53
C LEU A 34 -25.35 5.44 -7.78
N ASN A 35 -26.19 5.65 -6.78
CA ASN A 35 -27.65 5.64 -6.95
C ASN A 35 -28.12 6.78 -7.85
N ILE A 36 -27.63 8.01 -7.63
CA ILE A 36 -27.94 9.17 -8.48
C ILE A 36 -27.50 8.93 -9.93
N TYR A 37 -26.28 8.41 -10.12
CA TYR A 37 -25.77 8.05 -11.45
C TYR A 37 -26.70 7.05 -12.15
N ALA A 38 -27.07 5.97 -11.48
CA ALA A 38 -27.91 4.93 -12.06
C ALA A 38 -29.33 5.42 -12.35
N GLU A 39 -29.90 6.30 -11.54
CA GLU A 39 -31.19 6.95 -11.79
C GLU A 39 -31.12 7.83 -13.03
N ASN A 40 -30.08 8.62 -13.20
CA ASN A 40 -29.86 9.46 -14.38
C ASN A 40 -29.73 8.60 -15.66
N VAL A 41 -28.96 7.48 -15.61
CA VAL A 41 -28.83 6.55 -16.74
C VAL A 41 -30.21 5.90 -17.08
N ASN A 42 -30.97 5.46 -16.09
CA ASN A 42 -32.29 4.86 -16.29
C ASN A 42 -33.31 5.87 -16.85
N SER A 43 -33.30 7.11 -16.35
CA SER A 43 -34.16 8.19 -16.83
C SER A 43 -33.88 8.51 -18.30
N ALA A 44 -32.59 8.61 -18.66
CA ALA A 44 -32.16 8.82 -20.04
C ALA A 44 -32.50 7.64 -20.95
N PHE A 45 -32.42 6.42 -20.44
CA PHE A 45 -32.78 5.22 -21.19
C PHE A 45 -34.29 5.11 -21.44
N ASN A 46 -35.11 5.43 -20.44
CA ASN A 46 -36.59 5.27 -20.52
C ASN A 46 -37.27 6.43 -21.22
N ASN A 47 -36.69 7.65 -21.16
CA ASN A 47 -37.28 8.82 -21.78
C ASN A 47 -36.73 9.04 -23.20
N ILE A 48 -37.49 8.56 -24.21
CA ILE A 48 -37.10 8.69 -25.63
C ILE A 48 -37.12 10.16 -26.09
N GLU A 49 -37.97 10.98 -25.50
CA GLU A 49 -38.09 12.42 -25.84
C GLU A 49 -36.84 13.24 -25.43
N LEU A 50 -36.09 12.76 -24.45
CA LEU A 50 -34.79 13.37 -24.09
C LEU A 50 -33.75 13.25 -25.19
N GLY A 51 -33.94 12.40 -26.20
CA GLY A 51 -33.00 12.23 -27.32
C GLY A 51 -31.54 11.92 -26.85
N ALA A 52 -31.40 11.25 -25.72
CA ALA A 52 -30.08 11.00 -25.12
C ALA A 52 -29.21 10.19 -26.10
N ASN A 53 -28.19 10.88 -26.62
CA ASN A 53 -27.21 10.33 -27.54
C ASN A 53 -25.94 9.86 -26.77
N GLU A 54 -24.95 9.39 -27.50
CA GLU A 54 -23.68 8.91 -26.93
C GLU A 54 -22.97 10.00 -26.10
N GLU A 55 -22.99 11.25 -26.54
CA GLU A 55 -22.42 12.40 -25.81
C GLU A 55 -23.08 12.62 -24.44
N TYR A 56 -24.39 12.40 -24.32
CA TYR A 56 -25.09 12.48 -23.04
C TYR A 56 -24.61 11.43 -22.06
N TYR A 57 -24.52 10.17 -22.50
CA TYR A 57 -24.05 9.07 -21.64
C TYR A 57 -22.57 9.22 -21.27
N LYS A 58 -21.74 9.72 -22.19
CA LYS A 58 -20.35 10.08 -21.93
C LYS A 58 -20.25 11.09 -20.79
N LYS A 59 -21.05 12.16 -20.81
CA LYS A 59 -21.08 13.17 -19.74
C LYS A 59 -21.47 12.58 -18.39
N LEU A 60 -22.44 11.65 -18.35
CA LEU A 60 -22.83 10.98 -17.11
C LEU A 60 -21.66 10.17 -16.53
N VAL A 61 -20.95 9.40 -17.35
CA VAL A 61 -19.78 8.62 -16.94
C VAL A 61 -18.67 9.55 -16.42
N ASN A 62 -18.33 10.60 -17.17
CA ASN A 62 -17.29 11.53 -16.80
C ASN A 62 -17.59 12.22 -15.47
N SER A 63 -18.79 12.79 -15.33
CA SER A 63 -19.20 13.45 -14.09
C SER A 63 -19.20 12.51 -12.87
N PHE A 64 -19.62 11.27 -13.04
CA PHE A 64 -19.58 10.27 -11.97
C PHE A 64 -18.13 9.96 -11.54
N LEU A 65 -17.22 9.79 -12.49
CA LEU A 65 -15.80 9.53 -12.20
C LEU A 65 -15.13 10.76 -11.58
N GLU A 66 -15.36 11.96 -12.11
CA GLU A 66 -14.82 13.20 -11.58
C GLU A 66 -15.27 13.44 -10.15
N THR A 67 -16.56 13.36 -9.88
CA THR A 67 -17.13 13.61 -8.54
C THR A 67 -16.54 12.69 -7.47
N ASN A 68 -16.30 11.42 -7.81
CA ASN A 68 -15.92 10.42 -6.81
C ASN A 68 -14.40 10.19 -6.70
N PHE A 69 -13.63 10.43 -7.79
CA PHE A 69 -12.24 9.97 -7.84
C PHE A 69 -11.22 10.96 -8.40
N TYR A 70 -11.65 11.90 -9.26
CA TYR A 70 -10.76 12.75 -10.05
C TYR A 70 -11.09 14.23 -9.90
N ASN A 71 -11.44 14.67 -8.69
CA ASN A 71 -11.82 16.04 -8.34
C ASN A 71 -10.65 16.94 -7.91
N ASP A 72 -9.43 16.46 -8.03
CA ASP A 72 -8.19 17.22 -7.75
C ASP A 72 -7.74 17.91 -9.07
N ASP A 73 -7.26 19.13 -9.03
CA ASP A 73 -6.80 19.94 -10.18
C ASP A 73 -5.72 19.26 -11.03
N LYS A 74 -5.06 18.22 -10.49
CA LYS A 74 -4.09 17.41 -11.22
C LYS A 74 -4.72 16.51 -12.28
N TYR A 75 -6.01 16.18 -12.14
CA TYR A 75 -6.70 15.29 -13.04
C TYR A 75 -7.70 16.05 -13.90
N SER A 76 -7.92 15.54 -15.12
CA SER A 76 -9.04 15.96 -15.95
C SER A 76 -9.59 14.81 -16.75
N ILE A 77 -10.90 14.83 -17.02
CA ILE A 77 -11.58 13.87 -17.88
C ILE A 77 -12.22 14.63 -19.03
N ASN A 78 -11.61 14.57 -20.21
CA ASN A 78 -12.04 15.34 -21.36
C ASN A 78 -11.92 14.53 -22.65
N THR A 79 -12.62 14.94 -23.68
CA THR A 79 -12.43 14.44 -25.05
C THR A 79 -11.02 14.80 -25.52
N LYS A 80 -10.31 13.86 -26.15
CA LYS A 80 -8.99 14.07 -26.73
C LYS A 80 -8.93 13.51 -28.14
N GLY A 81 -8.91 14.38 -29.14
CA GLY A 81 -8.99 13.96 -30.54
C GLY A 81 -10.22 13.13 -30.84
N ASN A 82 -10.03 11.87 -31.24
CA ASN A 82 -11.13 10.92 -31.52
C ASN A 82 -11.54 10.11 -30.27
N ILE A 83 -10.83 10.27 -29.15
CA ILE A 83 -11.12 9.56 -27.91
C ILE A 83 -12.30 10.23 -27.21
N ASP A 84 -13.34 9.47 -26.90
CA ASP A 84 -14.53 9.97 -26.21
C ASP A 84 -14.20 10.62 -24.89
N SER A 85 -13.48 9.92 -24.00
CA SER A 85 -13.01 10.45 -22.74
C SER A 85 -11.60 9.96 -22.43
N ALA A 86 -10.76 10.88 -22.00
CA ALA A 86 -9.36 10.65 -21.63
C ALA A 86 -9.15 11.11 -20.19
N ILE A 87 -8.76 10.20 -19.29
CA ILE A 87 -8.32 10.58 -17.94
C ILE A 87 -6.85 10.95 -18.05
N THR A 88 -6.55 12.21 -17.72
CA THR A 88 -5.18 12.73 -17.71
C THR A 88 -4.78 13.15 -16.31
N LYS A 89 -3.46 13.10 -16.04
CA LYS A 89 -2.84 13.67 -14.84
C LYS A 89 -1.72 14.61 -15.27
N ASN A 90 -1.77 15.85 -14.83
CA ASN A 90 -0.84 16.90 -15.25
C ASN A 90 -0.68 16.96 -16.79
N GLY A 91 -1.77 16.79 -17.53
CA GLY A 91 -1.79 16.75 -19.00
C GLY A 91 -1.35 15.43 -19.65
N GLN A 92 -0.84 14.47 -18.88
CA GLN A 92 -0.43 13.17 -19.39
C GLN A 92 -1.61 12.19 -19.44
N LEU A 93 -1.83 11.54 -20.59
CA LEU A 93 -2.89 10.57 -20.80
C LEU A 93 -2.57 9.25 -20.07
N LEU A 94 -3.46 8.81 -19.20
CA LEU A 94 -3.30 7.59 -18.40
C LEU A 94 -4.40 6.55 -18.61
N CYS A 95 -5.61 6.96 -18.99
CA CYS A 95 -6.71 6.04 -19.25
C CYS A 95 -7.56 6.52 -20.42
N ILE A 96 -7.97 5.62 -21.30
CA ILE A 96 -8.85 5.86 -22.45
C ILE A 96 -10.21 5.26 -22.13
N ILE A 97 -11.29 6.00 -22.40
CA ILE A 97 -12.65 5.53 -22.21
C ILE A 97 -13.43 5.71 -23.52
N GLU A 98 -14.01 4.61 -24.01
CA GLU A 98 -14.94 4.58 -25.12
C GLU A 98 -16.34 4.34 -24.57
N THR A 99 -17.28 5.19 -24.93
CA THR A 99 -18.66 5.16 -24.44
C THR A 99 -19.63 4.87 -25.58
N LYS A 100 -20.52 3.90 -25.41
CA LYS A 100 -21.62 3.61 -26.31
C LYS A 100 -22.95 3.88 -25.61
N THR A 101 -24.02 4.11 -26.39
CA THR A 101 -25.36 4.20 -25.78
C THR A 101 -25.77 2.82 -25.25
N PRO A 102 -26.58 2.73 -24.18
CA PRO A 102 -27.07 1.44 -23.66
C PRO A 102 -27.91 0.64 -24.69
N ARG A 103 -28.45 1.32 -25.71
CA ARG A 103 -29.25 0.70 -26.81
C ARG A 103 -28.37 0.16 -27.93
N ASN A 104 -27.12 0.59 -28.03
CA ASN A 104 -26.21 0.15 -29.09
C ASN A 104 -25.52 -1.18 -28.71
N THR A 105 -26.30 -2.26 -28.74
CA THR A 105 -25.81 -3.62 -28.44
C THR A 105 -24.96 -4.21 -29.58
N ALA A 106 -25.02 -3.62 -30.78
CA ALA A 106 -24.25 -4.09 -31.93
C ALA A 106 -22.76 -3.74 -31.80
N GLU A 107 -22.45 -2.54 -31.29
CA GLU A 107 -21.08 -2.05 -31.15
C GLU A 107 -20.50 -2.24 -29.76
N MET A 108 -21.36 -2.33 -28.73
CA MET A 108 -20.94 -2.54 -27.34
C MET A 108 -20.60 -4.00 -27.05
N LEU A 109 -19.57 -4.23 -26.26
CA LEU A 109 -19.12 -5.53 -25.79
C LEU A 109 -20.21 -6.22 -24.94
N ASP A 110 -20.19 -7.54 -24.95
CA ASP A 110 -20.90 -8.37 -23.96
C ASP A 110 -19.98 -9.48 -23.43
N GLU A 111 -20.42 -10.13 -22.36
CA GLU A 111 -19.61 -11.15 -21.67
C GLU A 111 -19.25 -12.36 -22.53
N ASN A 112 -20.06 -12.67 -23.54
CA ASN A 112 -19.84 -13.79 -24.44
C ASN A 112 -19.03 -13.38 -25.69
N ASN A 113 -19.03 -12.08 -26.02
CA ASN A 113 -18.33 -11.58 -27.20
C ASN A 113 -17.80 -10.17 -26.94
N ILE A 114 -16.49 -10.10 -26.70
CA ILE A 114 -15.77 -8.82 -26.59
C ILE A 114 -15.24 -8.32 -27.94
N ASN A 115 -15.27 -9.15 -29.01
CA ASN A 115 -14.86 -8.71 -30.35
C ASN A 115 -15.96 -7.86 -31.00
N LYS A 116 -16.07 -6.63 -30.55
CA LYS A 116 -17.03 -5.63 -31.02
C LYS A 116 -16.32 -4.30 -31.28
N LYS A 117 -17.00 -3.41 -31.98
CA LYS A 117 -16.45 -2.14 -32.44
C LYS A 117 -15.83 -1.30 -31.31
N ALA A 118 -16.44 -1.22 -30.13
CA ALA A 118 -15.88 -0.47 -29.03
C ALA A 118 -14.49 -0.97 -28.60
N LEU A 119 -14.19 -2.27 -28.68
CA LEU A 119 -12.84 -2.79 -28.47
C LEU A 119 -11.89 -2.39 -29.62
N HIS A 120 -12.38 -2.42 -30.87
CA HIS A 120 -11.56 -2.04 -32.03
C HIS A 120 -11.16 -0.56 -31.96
N GLU A 121 -12.06 0.31 -31.54
CA GLU A 121 -11.82 1.74 -31.31
C GLU A 121 -10.77 1.94 -30.21
N LEU A 122 -10.89 1.24 -29.07
CA LEU A 122 -9.90 1.30 -28.01
C LEU A 122 -8.51 0.84 -28.47
N ILE A 123 -8.41 -0.27 -29.23
CA ILE A 123 -7.15 -0.76 -29.78
C ILE A 123 -6.53 0.27 -30.75
N TYR A 124 -7.36 0.87 -31.61
CA TYR A 124 -6.89 1.90 -32.54
C TYR A 124 -6.39 3.15 -31.79
N TYR A 125 -7.13 3.66 -30.83
CA TYR A 125 -6.72 4.82 -30.01
C TYR A 125 -5.46 4.52 -29.21
N TYR A 126 -5.33 3.29 -28.69
CA TYR A 126 -4.11 2.85 -28.05
C TYR A 126 -2.90 2.91 -28.98
N LEU A 127 -3.05 2.46 -30.22
CA LEU A 127 -2.00 2.55 -31.24
C LEU A 127 -1.67 4.02 -31.57
N GLU A 128 -2.66 4.89 -31.75
CA GLU A 128 -2.46 6.31 -32.04
C GLU A 128 -1.68 7.02 -30.93
N GLU A 129 -2.00 6.74 -29.68
CA GLU A 129 -1.40 7.39 -28.52
C GLU A 129 -0.04 6.79 -28.14
N THR A 130 0.25 5.56 -28.51
CA THR A 130 1.46 4.84 -28.07
C THR A 130 2.51 4.63 -29.17
N ARG A 131 2.20 4.93 -30.42
CA ARG A 131 3.09 4.70 -31.55
C ARG A 131 3.43 5.98 -32.31
N ASP A 132 4.72 6.12 -32.59
CA ASP A 132 5.24 7.11 -33.56
C ASP A 132 5.68 6.42 -34.84
N ILE A 133 5.38 7.07 -35.95
CA ILE A 133 5.84 6.64 -37.26
C ILE A 133 7.03 7.53 -37.66
N THR A 134 8.21 6.95 -37.71
CA THR A 134 9.44 7.66 -38.11
C THR A 134 10.07 6.96 -39.29
N GLY A 135 9.99 7.58 -40.47
CA GLY A 135 10.41 6.95 -41.72
C GLY A 135 9.64 5.67 -42.02
N ASN A 136 10.33 4.57 -42.28
CA ASN A 136 9.71 3.27 -42.59
C ASN A 136 9.54 2.35 -41.39
N LYS A 137 9.44 2.90 -40.16
CA LYS A 137 9.33 2.09 -38.95
C LYS A 137 8.32 2.70 -37.96
N VAL A 138 7.59 1.82 -37.27
CA VAL A 138 6.82 2.16 -36.11
C VAL A 138 7.71 2.03 -34.86
N LYS A 139 7.67 2.99 -33.97
CA LYS A 139 8.35 2.96 -32.68
C LYS A 139 7.34 3.24 -31.56
N LYS A 140 7.51 2.57 -30.44
CA LYS A 140 6.75 2.89 -29.25
C LYS A 140 7.20 4.25 -28.70
N LYS A 141 6.24 5.13 -28.40
CA LYS A 141 6.52 6.41 -27.73
C LYS A 141 7.05 6.13 -26.33
N LEU A 142 8.17 6.75 -25.96
CA LEU A 142 8.82 6.57 -24.66
C LEU A 142 8.03 7.18 -23.50
N ASP A 143 7.27 8.23 -23.79
CA ASP A 143 6.48 9.00 -22.83
C ASP A 143 5.02 8.53 -22.67
N SER A 144 4.59 7.55 -23.45
CA SER A 144 3.24 6.99 -23.33
C SER A 144 3.08 6.18 -22.05
N GLN A 145 2.12 6.58 -21.22
CA GLN A 145 1.86 5.97 -19.91
C GLN A 145 0.42 5.47 -19.73
N ILE A 146 -0.26 5.10 -20.82
CA ILE A 146 -1.60 4.54 -20.72
C ILE A 146 -1.58 3.29 -19.83
N ARG A 147 -2.44 3.25 -18.82
CA ARG A 147 -2.52 2.20 -17.81
C ARG A 147 -3.68 1.24 -18.03
N ASN A 148 -4.86 1.79 -18.31
CA ASN A 148 -6.06 1.03 -18.56
C ASN A 148 -6.87 1.64 -19.71
N LEU A 149 -7.72 0.81 -20.33
CA LEU A 149 -8.69 1.22 -21.34
C LEU A 149 -10.06 0.73 -20.90
N ILE A 150 -11.10 1.53 -21.09
CA ILE A 150 -12.46 1.24 -20.64
C ILE A 150 -13.41 1.31 -21.83
N ALA A 151 -14.20 0.24 -22.05
CA ALA A 151 -15.39 0.30 -22.87
C ALA A 151 -16.61 0.27 -21.96
N THR A 152 -17.56 1.19 -22.16
CA THR A 152 -18.76 1.27 -21.35
C THR A 152 -19.97 1.73 -22.14
N ASN A 153 -21.16 1.26 -21.73
CA ASN A 153 -22.43 1.85 -22.15
C ASN A 153 -23.18 2.51 -20.98
N SER A 154 -22.44 2.99 -19.98
CA SER A 154 -22.93 3.56 -18.73
C SER A 154 -23.57 2.54 -17.76
N VAL A 155 -23.91 1.34 -18.23
CA VAL A 155 -24.45 0.24 -17.40
C VAL A 155 -23.41 -0.85 -17.21
N LYS A 156 -22.79 -1.28 -18.30
CA LYS A 156 -21.76 -2.32 -18.34
C LYS A 156 -20.40 -1.67 -18.53
N PHE A 157 -19.42 -2.15 -17.77
CA PHE A 157 -18.04 -1.68 -17.85
C PHE A 157 -17.10 -2.85 -18.12
N PHE A 158 -16.23 -2.66 -19.09
CA PHE A 158 -15.12 -3.55 -19.44
C PHE A 158 -13.82 -2.75 -19.31
N ILE A 159 -12.96 -3.14 -18.39
CA ILE A 159 -11.68 -2.46 -18.10
C ILE A 159 -10.56 -3.39 -18.52
N PHE A 160 -9.75 -2.96 -19.47
CA PHE A 160 -8.63 -3.69 -20.04
C PHE A 160 -7.31 -3.14 -19.50
N ASP A 161 -6.43 -4.02 -19.06
CA ASP A 161 -5.05 -3.65 -18.74
C ASP A 161 -4.29 -3.30 -20.03
N SER A 162 -3.57 -2.19 -20.03
CA SER A 162 -2.83 -1.74 -21.22
C SER A 162 -1.76 -2.74 -21.68
N ASN A 163 -1.18 -3.53 -20.75
CA ASN A 163 -0.22 -4.56 -21.12
C ASN A 163 -0.88 -5.72 -21.89
N SER A 164 -2.13 -6.06 -21.57
CA SER A 164 -2.89 -7.06 -22.35
C SER A 164 -3.11 -6.56 -23.77
N ILE A 165 -3.48 -5.30 -23.94
CA ILE A 165 -3.65 -4.69 -25.27
C ILE A 165 -2.30 -4.58 -26.00
N GLU A 166 -1.24 -4.17 -25.33
CA GLU A 166 0.11 -4.12 -25.89
C GLU A 166 0.55 -5.47 -26.48
N ASN A 167 0.25 -6.56 -25.77
CA ASN A 167 0.63 -7.91 -26.22
C ASN A 167 -0.08 -8.36 -27.51
N ILE A 168 -1.29 -7.83 -27.77
CA ILE A 168 -2.03 -8.17 -29.00
C ILE A 168 -1.73 -7.24 -30.17
N VAL A 169 -1.33 -5.99 -29.90
CA VAL A 169 -1.04 -5.05 -30.99
C VAL A 169 0.36 -5.25 -31.58
N LYS A 170 1.30 -5.81 -30.82
CA LYS A 170 2.65 -6.10 -31.32
C LYS A 170 2.62 -7.07 -32.51
N GLY A 171 3.30 -6.72 -33.57
CA GLY A 171 3.44 -7.54 -34.74
C GLY A 171 2.45 -7.17 -35.85
N GLU A 172 1.44 -8.00 -36.11
CA GLU A 172 0.57 -7.86 -37.27
C GLU A 172 -0.32 -6.60 -37.25
N LEU A 173 -0.99 -6.31 -36.12
CA LEU A 173 -1.80 -5.11 -36.00
C LEU A 173 -0.96 -3.82 -36.07
N GLU A 174 0.22 -3.82 -35.49
CA GLU A 174 1.16 -2.69 -35.57
C GLU A 174 1.64 -2.45 -36.99
N ASN A 175 1.95 -3.52 -37.73
CA ASN A 175 2.33 -3.44 -39.17
C ASN A 175 1.15 -2.93 -40.02
N TYR A 176 -0.07 -3.40 -39.76
CA TYR A 176 -1.23 -2.90 -40.49
C TYR A 176 -1.47 -1.42 -40.20
N TYR A 177 -1.37 -1.01 -38.93
CA TYR A 177 -1.50 0.39 -38.50
C TYR A 177 -0.46 1.28 -39.21
N PHE A 178 0.80 0.82 -39.32
CA PHE A 178 1.85 1.51 -40.07
C PHE A 178 1.46 1.74 -41.54
N ASN A 179 1.03 0.68 -42.23
CA ASN A 179 0.63 0.76 -43.63
C ASN A 179 -0.62 1.62 -43.84
N PHE A 180 -1.57 1.54 -42.90
CA PHE A 180 -2.77 2.39 -42.91
C PHE A 180 -2.42 3.87 -42.80
N LYS A 181 -1.55 4.24 -41.85
CA LYS A 181 -1.13 5.64 -41.65
C LYS A 181 -0.30 6.19 -42.82
N ASN A 182 0.48 5.37 -43.46
CA ASN A 182 1.25 5.76 -44.66
C ASN A 182 0.44 5.70 -45.95
N ASN A 183 -0.87 5.45 -45.85
CA ASN A 183 -1.77 5.33 -46.99
C ASN A 183 -1.36 4.25 -48.00
N ASN A 184 -0.61 3.23 -47.59
CA ASN A 184 -0.15 2.16 -48.46
C ASN A 184 -1.26 1.28 -49.03
N TYR A 185 -2.45 1.34 -48.42
CA TYR A 185 -3.65 0.60 -48.85
C TYR A 185 -4.63 1.43 -49.65
N ASN A 186 -4.34 2.68 -49.96
CA ASN A 186 -5.27 3.64 -50.57
C ASN A 186 -6.62 3.77 -49.82
N VAL A 187 -6.61 3.57 -48.54
CA VAL A 187 -7.80 3.60 -47.66
C VAL A 187 -7.58 4.67 -46.58
N SER A 188 -8.41 5.69 -46.61
CA SER A 188 -8.33 6.82 -45.65
C SER A 188 -9.36 6.77 -44.53
N LYS A 189 -10.30 5.80 -44.52
CA LYS A 189 -11.37 5.71 -43.56
C LYS A 189 -11.00 4.85 -42.35
N THR A 190 -11.16 5.36 -41.15
CA THR A 190 -10.94 4.63 -39.89
C THR A 190 -11.74 3.34 -39.79
N SER A 191 -12.90 3.25 -40.50
CA SER A 191 -13.67 2.00 -40.60
C SER A 191 -12.86 0.81 -41.10
N ALA A 192 -11.88 1.04 -41.97
CA ALA A 192 -11.06 -0.05 -42.54
C ALA A 192 -10.11 -0.66 -41.49
N ILE A 193 -9.56 0.15 -40.59
CA ILE A 193 -8.70 -0.39 -39.52
C ILE A 193 -9.55 -1.12 -38.46
N TYR A 194 -10.78 -0.66 -38.20
CA TYR A 194 -11.71 -1.38 -37.32
C TYR A 194 -12.10 -2.74 -37.89
N GLU A 195 -12.39 -2.79 -39.19
CA GLU A 195 -12.69 -4.03 -39.90
C GLU A 195 -11.50 -4.98 -39.90
N TYR A 196 -10.31 -4.46 -40.10
CA TYR A 196 -9.09 -5.28 -40.03
C TYR A 196 -8.88 -5.87 -38.63
N ILE A 197 -9.03 -5.06 -37.58
CA ILE A 197 -8.91 -5.52 -36.18
C ILE A 197 -9.96 -6.60 -35.89
N ASN A 198 -11.22 -6.40 -36.35
CA ASN A 198 -12.27 -7.39 -36.20
C ASN A 198 -11.89 -8.73 -36.85
N ASN A 199 -11.44 -8.71 -38.09
CA ASN A 199 -11.07 -9.91 -38.84
C ASN A 199 -9.85 -10.60 -38.19
N TYR A 200 -8.83 -9.83 -37.83
CA TYR A 200 -7.68 -10.35 -37.13
C TYR A 200 -8.04 -11.09 -35.84
N LEU A 201 -8.92 -10.51 -35.02
CA LEU A 201 -9.36 -11.13 -33.76
C LEU A 201 -10.26 -12.36 -34.00
N ASN A 202 -11.06 -12.39 -35.07
CA ASN A 202 -11.85 -13.55 -35.46
C ASN A 202 -10.96 -14.71 -35.94
N ASP A 203 -9.95 -14.39 -36.77
CA ASP A 203 -9.01 -15.37 -37.31
C ASP A 203 -8.02 -15.91 -36.26
N ASN A 204 -7.83 -15.14 -35.18
CA ASN A 204 -6.92 -15.47 -34.09
C ASN A 204 -7.65 -15.56 -32.71
N PRO A 205 -8.56 -16.52 -32.49
CA PRO A 205 -9.34 -16.62 -31.25
C PRO A 205 -8.47 -16.83 -30.00
N ASP A 206 -7.29 -17.39 -30.13
CA ASP A 206 -6.34 -17.56 -29.03
C ASP A 206 -5.73 -16.23 -28.56
N VAL A 207 -5.60 -15.27 -29.47
CA VAL A 207 -5.19 -13.90 -29.13
C VAL A 207 -6.29 -13.21 -28.32
N LEU A 208 -7.54 -13.33 -28.79
CA LEU A 208 -8.70 -12.77 -28.10
C LEU A 208 -8.86 -13.35 -26.68
N ARG A 209 -8.60 -14.65 -26.49
CA ARG A 209 -8.66 -15.32 -25.17
C ARG A 209 -7.62 -14.87 -24.19
N LYS A 210 -6.51 -14.26 -24.66
CA LYS A 210 -5.43 -13.72 -23.81
C LYS A 210 -5.69 -12.32 -23.33
N ILE A 211 -6.77 -11.66 -23.80
CA ILE A 211 -7.14 -10.33 -23.31
C ILE A 211 -7.81 -10.46 -21.94
N ASP A 212 -7.11 -10.04 -20.91
CA ASP A 212 -7.65 -9.96 -19.56
C ASP A 212 -8.46 -8.66 -19.39
N TYR A 213 -9.66 -8.77 -18.85
CA TYR A 213 -10.52 -7.62 -18.56
C TYR A 213 -11.33 -7.80 -17.29
N VAL A 214 -11.55 -6.71 -16.58
CA VAL A 214 -12.51 -6.65 -15.47
C VAL A 214 -13.86 -6.28 -16.04
N TYR A 215 -14.88 -7.02 -15.65
CA TYR A 215 -16.25 -6.74 -16.03
C TYR A 215 -17.14 -6.55 -14.82
N PHE A 216 -18.02 -5.56 -14.88
CA PHE A 216 -19.15 -5.42 -13.95
C PHE A 216 -20.34 -4.74 -14.62
N ASP A 217 -21.53 -5.10 -14.13
CA ASP A 217 -22.79 -4.45 -14.47
C ASP A 217 -23.26 -3.61 -13.27
N MET A 218 -23.52 -2.34 -13.50
CA MET A 218 -23.97 -1.41 -12.44
C MET A 218 -25.29 -1.83 -11.82
N LYS A 219 -26.15 -2.54 -12.56
CA LYS A 219 -27.42 -3.07 -12.04
C LYS A 219 -27.15 -4.16 -11.00
N ASP A 220 -26.22 -5.06 -11.29
CA ASP A 220 -25.86 -6.15 -10.39
C ASP A 220 -25.22 -5.61 -9.10
N VAL A 221 -24.34 -4.61 -9.23
CA VAL A 221 -23.72 -3.94 -8.07
C VAL A 221 -24.77 -3.26 -7.18
N ARG A 222 -25.79 -2.62 -7.76
CA ARG A 222 -26.88 -2.00 -7.00
C ARG A 222 -27.77 -3.02 -6.31
N ASN A 223 -28.00 -4.17 -6.94
CA ASN A 223 -28.83 -5.25 -6.39
C ASN A 223 -28.10 -6.00 -5.28
N ASP A 224 -26.77 -6.11 -5.38
CA ASP A 224 -25.93 -6.65 -4.34
C ASP A 224 -25.64 -5.58 -3.27
N LYS A 225 -26.49 -5.55 -2.24
CA LYS A 225 -26.37 -4.62 -1.11
C LYS A 225 -25.17 -4.90 -0.21
N SER A 226 -24.27 -5.80 -0.59
CA SER A 226 -23.10 -6.11 0.21
C SER A 226 -22.09 -4.94 0.19
N LYS A 227 -21.68 -4.49 1.38
CA LYS A 227 -20.60 -3.49 1.52
C LYS A 227 -19.31 -3.93 0.80
N LYS A 228 -19.13 -5.23 0.60
CA LYS A 228 -17.93 -5.80 -0.03
C LYS A 228 -17.88 -5.51 -1.53
N THR A 229 -18.99 -5.69 -2.26
CA THR A 229 -19.05 -5.41 -3.70
C THR A 229 -18.92 -3.92 -3.96
N LEU A 230 -19.63 -3.08 -3.19
CA LEU A 230 -19.54 -1.63 -3.29
C LEU A 230 -18.12 -1.12 -3.03
N LEU A 231 -17.45 -1.64 -1.99
CA LEU A 231 -16.07 -1.32 -1.69
C LEU A 231 -15.12 -1.78 -2.81
N SER A 232 -15.35 -2.94 -3.42
CA SER A 232 -14.55 -3.44 -4.54
C SER A 232 -14.71 -2.56 -5.78
N LEU A 233 -15.94 -2.14 -6.09
CA LEU A 233 -16.19 -1.21 -7.19
C LEU A 233 -15.51 0.15 -6.96
N TYR A 234 -15.64 0.72 -5.75
CA TYR A 234 -14.96 1.97 -5.40
C TYR A 234 -13.45 1.88 -5.67
N LYS A 235 -12.81 0.79 -5.28
CA LYS A 235 -11.38 0.58 -5.49
C LYS A 235 -11.02 0.46 -6.96
N ILE A 236 -11.79 -0.31 -7.73
CA ILE A 236 -11.55 -0.53 -9.17
C ILE A 236 -11.66 0.78 -9.97
N LEU A 237 -12.59 1.67 -9.61
CA LEU A 237 -12.74 2.94 -10.29
C LEU A 237 -11.78 4.03 -9.80
N SER A 238 -11.05 3.78 -8.72
CA SER A 238 -10.11 4.74 -8.16
C SER A 238 -8.86 4.92 -9.01
N LYS A 239 -8.16 6.04 -8.79
CA LYS A 239 -6.87 6.34 -9.43
C LYS A 239 -5.80 5.26 -9.16
N TYR A 240 -5.88 4.57 -8.04
CA TYR A 240 -4.94 3.51 -7.68
C TYR A 240 -5.07 2.28 -8.56
N TYR A 241 -6.27 1.94 -9.00
CA TYR A 241 -6.48 0.87 -9.96
C TYR A 241 -6.41 1.37 -11.41
N LEU A 242 -7.24 2.36 -11.79
CA LEU A 242 -7.35 2.79 -13.18
C LEU A 242 -6.08 3.45 -13.69
N LEU A 243 -5.39 4.23 -12.87
CA LEU A 243 -4.17 4.94 -13.27
C LEU A 243 -2.90 4.24 -12.77
N LYS A 244 -3.04 3.11 -12.05
CA LYS A 244 -1.95 2.39 -11.39
C LYS A 244 -1.06 3.33 -10.57
N GLU A 245 -1.67 4.33 -9.95
CA GLU A 245 -0.95 5.18 -9.04
C GLU A 245 -0.53 4.40 -7.82
N LYS A 246 0.69 4.64 -7.38
CA LYS A 246 1.16 4.07 -6.13
C LYS A 246 0.21 4.52 -5.03
N TYR A 247 -0.43 3.57 -4.39
CA TYR A 247 -1.10 3.82 -3.15
C TYR A 247 -0.02 3.95 -2.09
N THR A 248 0.53 5.12 -1.94
CA THR A 248 1.13 5.46 -0.66
C THR A 248 -0.01 5.43 0.33
N TYR A 249 -0.02 4.43 1.19
CA TYR A 249 -0.79 4.47 2.40
C TYR A 249 -0.36 5.80 3.06
N GLN A 250 -1.12 6.85 2.82
CA GLN A 250 -1.14 7.93 3.76
C GLN A 250 -1.79 7.29 5.00
N VAL A 251 -0.99 6.63 5.82
CA VAL A 251 -1.15 6.82 7.24
C VAL A 251 -1.32 8.32 7.29
N SER A 252 -2.56 8.77 7.54
CA SER A 252 -2.77 10.17 7.86
C SER A 252 -1.59 10.48 8.75
N SER A 253 -0.66 11.30 8.28
CA SER A 253 0.68 11.52 8.81
C SER A 253 0.67 12.00 10.26
N HIS A 254 -0.44 11.81 10.96
CA HIS A 254 -0.75 12.32 12.26
C HIS A 254 -1.53 11.34 13.15
N THR A 255 -1.84 10.11 12.72
CA THR A 255 -2.41 9.11 13.63
C THR A 255 -1.36 8.05 13.92
N LEU A 256 -0.55 8.33 14.95
CA LEU A 256 0.17 7.32 15.70
C LEU A 256 -0.72 6.09 15.84
N ASN A 257 -0.26 4.89 15.41
CA ASN A 257 -0.98 3.66 15.69
C ASN A 257 -1.09 3.50 17.21
N LYS A 258 -2.21 3.99 17.77
CA LYS A 258 -2.42 4.05 19.24
C LYS A 258 -2.28 2.68 19.87
N ARG A 259 -2.65 1.61 19.17
CA ARG A 259 -2.56 0.26 19.69
C ARG A 259 -1.11 -0.17 19.81
N PHE A 260 -0.31 0.02 18.75
CA PHE A 260 1.12 -0.22 18.77
C PHE A 260 1.81 0.58 19.88
N TYR A 261 1.60 1.88 19.90
CA TYR A 261 2.21 2.78 20.87
C TYR A 261 1.86 2.40 22.32
N ASN A 262 0.59 2.18 22.63
CA ASN A 262 0.16 1.86 23.99
C ASN A 262 0.63 0.48 24.46
N GLU A 263 0.74 -0.50 23.56
CA GLU A 263 1.26 -1.82 23.90
C GLU A 263 2.78 -1.80 24.07
N LEU A 264 3.49 -1.04 23.23
CA LEU A 264 4.93 -0.82 23.36
C LEU A 264 5.27 -0.14 24.72
N LEU A 265 4.55 0.92 25.08
CA LEU A 265 4.71 1.57 26.40
C LEU A 265 4.47 0.58 27.53
N TYR A 266 3.42 -0.25 27.44
CA TYR A 266 3.09 -1.25 28.45
C TYR A 266 4.24 -2.25 28.66
N ILE A 267 4.81 -2.81 27.57
CA ILE A 267 5.92 -3.77 27.64
C ILE A 267 7.16 -3.10 28.24
N MET A 268 7.42 -1.84 27.86
CA MET A 268 8.54 -1.06 28.40
C MET A 268 8.30 -0.63 29.88
N GLY A 269 7.10 -0.75 30.41
CA GLY A 269 6.76 -0.28 31.74
C GLY A 269 6.57 1.23 31.83
N LEU A 270 6.05 1.83 30.77
CA LEU A 270 5.79 3.27 30.65
C LEU A 270 4.28 3.51 30.51
N LYS A 271 3.81 4.71 30.92
CA LYS A 271 2.44 5.16 30.74
C LYS A 271 2.34 6.66 30.47
N GLU A 272 1.35 7.07 29.66
CA GLU A 272 0.96 8.47 29.53
C GLU A 272 0.15 8.90 30.78
N SER A 273 0.52 10.02 31.36
CA SER A 273 -0.22 10.69 32.43
C SER A 273 -0.43 12.17 32.08
N LYS A 274 -1.29 12.88 32.83
CA LYS A 274 -1.46 14.32 32.71
C LYS A 274 -0.96 14.98 33.97
N GLU A 275 0.03 15.85 33.85
CA GLU A 275 0.54 16.70 34.92
C GLU A 275 0.32 18.17 34.54
N LYS A 276 -0.34 18.93 35.39
CA LYS A 276 -0.63 20.37 35.15
C LYS A 276 -1.19 20.67 33.74
N ASN A 277 -2.10 19.80 33.22
CA ASN A 277 -2.67 19.84 31.88
C ASN A 277 -1.72 19.52 30.72
N VAL A 278 -0.48 19.15 30.97
CA VAL A 278 0.47 18.64 29.96
C VAL A 278 0.49 17.12 30.02
N LYS A 279 0.51 16.47 28.88
CA LYS A 279 0.74 15.02 28.80
C LYS A 279 2.22 14.75 29.03
N VAL A 280 2.52 13.82 29.93
CA VAL A 280 3.88 13.35 30.23
C VAL A 280 3.92 11.83 30.19
N ILE A 281 5.09 11.27 29.90
CA ILE A 281 5.33 9.83 29.99
C ILE A 281 6.07 9.57 31.29
N ASN A 282 5.54 8.66 32.08
CA ASN A 282 6.12 8.25 33.35
C ASN A 282 6.29 6.74 33.41
N ILE A 283 7.17 6.27 34.31
CA ILE A 283 7.32 4.86 34.60
C ILE A 283 6.05 4.35 35.28
N ASP A 284 5.51 3.23 34.80
CA ASP A 284 4.37 2.58 35.43
C ASP A 284 4.82 1.59 36.50
N LEU A 285 4.93 2.07 37.73
CA LEU A 285 5.35 1.25 38.86
C LEU A 285 4.31 0.17 39.26
N SER A 286 3.11 0.19 38.68
CA SER A 286 2.11 -0.86 38.91
C SER A 286 2.40 -2.16 38.15
N ILE A 287 3.24 -2.10 37.10
CA ILE A 287 3.65 -3.27 36.29
C ILE A 287 4.98 -3.80 36.83
N THR A 288 4.93 -4.56 37.90
CA THR A 288 6.11 -4.96 38.70
C THR A 288 7.15 -5.80 37.97
N ASN A 289 6.78 -6.47 36.87
CA ASN A 289 7.71 -7.27 36.08
C ASN A 289 8.14 -6.59 34.78
N SER A 290 7.72 -5.35 34.52
CA SER A 290 8.12 -4.61 33.31
C SER A 290 9.61 -4.25 33.31
N ILE A 291 10.15 -3.98 32.12
CA ILE A 291 11.53 -3.53 31.96
C ILE A 291 11.79 -2.27 32.80
N GLY A 292 10.92 -1.28 32.71
CA GLY A 292 11.07 -0.01 33.43
C GLY A 292 11.01 -0.16 34.96
N TYR A 293 10.13 -1.02 35.47
CA TYR A 293 10.07 -1.29 36.90
C TYR A 293 11.37 -1.94 37.40
N GLN A 294 11.92 -2.92 36.68
CA GLN A 294 13.15 -3.60 37.07
C GLN A 294 14.34 -2.63 37.09
N VAL A 295 14.48 -1.79 36.08
CA VAL A 295 15.54 -0.77 35.98
C VAL A 295 15.40 0.25 37.13
N TYR A 296 14.19 0.77 37.34
CA TYR A 296 13.90 1.73 38.44
C TYR A 296 14.29 1.16 39.79
N LYS A 297 13.88 -0.08 40.06
CA LYS A 297 14.22 -0.74 41.34
C LYS A 297 15.74 -0.92 41.55
N ARG A 298 16.48 -1.20 40.47
CA ARG A 298 17.95 -1.33 40.56
C ARG A 298 18.62 0.00 40.88
N PHE A 299 18.19 1.12 40.32
CA PHE A 299 18.71 2.44 40.66
C PHE A 299 18.39 2.80 42.11
N ILE A 300 17.22 2.45 42.65
CA ILE A 300 16.92 2.66 44.08
C ILE A 300 17.73 1.73 44.97
N ASP A 301 17.65 0.42 44.73
CA ASP A 301 18.11 -0.59 45.68
C ASP A 301 19.62 -0.82 45.64
N LYS A 302 20.27 -0.69 44.46
CA LYS A 302 21.73 -0.94 44.32
C LYS A 302 22.54 0.35 44.26
N GLU A 303 22.05 1.39 43.63
CA GLU A 303 22.81 2.64 43.47
C GLU A 303 22.42 3.73 44.45
N ASN A 304 21.46 3.46 45.36
CA ASN A 304 20.98 4.39 46.37
C ASN A 304 20.59 5.77 45.82
N LYS A 305 19.99 5.81 44.59
CA LYS A 305 19.54 7.05 43.98
C LYS A 305 18.25 7.54 44.62
N SER A 306 18.04 8.86 44.61
CA SER A 306 16.72 9.42 44.95
C SER A 306 15.66 8.94 43.96
N GLU A 307 14.38 8.97 44.35
CA GLU A 307 13.29 8.53 43.49
C GLU A 307 13.24 9.29 42.16
N ASP A 308 13.47 10.60 42.18
CA ASP A 308 13.45 11.43 40.98
C ASP A 308 14.62 11.15 40.05
N GLU A 309 15.85 11.01 40.63
CA GLU A 309 17.05 10.64 39.87
C GLU A 309 16.92 9.22 39.28
N ALA A 310 16.37 8.28 40.06
CA ALA A 310 16.14 6.92 39.59
C ALA A 310 15.12 6.88 38.43
N LYS A 311 14.03 7.68 38.50
CA LYS A 311 13.05 7.80 37.41
C LYS A 311 13.71 8.39 36.14
N GLU A 312 14.48 9.47 36.30
CA GLU A 312 15.15 10.12 35.18
C GLU A 312 16.12 9.18 34.46
N LYS A 313 17.03 8.54 35.22
CA LYS A 313 18.01 7.59 34.66
C LYS A 313 17.34 6.34 34.05
N THR A 314 16.28 5.85 34.68
CA THR A 314 15.49 4.75 34.12
C THR A 314 14.91 5.12 32.76
N PHE A 315 14.30 6.30 32.67
CA PHE A 315 13.68 6.76 31.43
C PHE A 315 14.71 6.92 30.31
N GLU A 316 15.88 7.51 30.61
CA GLU A 316 16.98 7.66 29.65
C GLU A 316 17.48 6.31 29.14
N LEU A 317 17.67 5.33 30.03
CA LEU A 317 18.12 3.99 29.66
C LEU A 317 17.10 3.23 28.82
N LEU A 318 15.82 3.36 29.17
CA LEU A 318 14.73 2.76 28.39
C LEU A 318 14.65 3.32 26.98
N ILE A 319 14.90 4.62 26.79
CA ILE A 319 14.94 5.24 25.45
C ILE A 319 16.09 4.64 24.64
N ILE A 320 17.29 4.54 25.21
CA ILE A 320 18.46 3.97 24.52
C ILE A 320 18.15 2.54 24.03
N TRP A 321 17.57 1.71 24.87
CA TRP A 321 17.24 0.32 24.48
C TRP A 321 16.10 0.25 23.46
N LEU A 322 15.10 1.11 23.61
CA LEU A 322 14.00 1.20 22.66
C LEU A 322 14.50 1.63 21.28
N ASP A 323 15.37 2.63 21.22
CA ASP A 323 15.98 3.10 19.98
C ASP A 323 16.70 1.95 19.25
N ARG A 324 17.49 1.15 19.97
CA ARG A 324 18.17 -0.02 19.41
C ARG A 324 17.18 -1.05 18.85
N ILE A 325 16.20 -1.43 19.65
CA ILE A 325 15.21 -2.45 19.28
C ILE A 325 14.41 -2.03 18.05
N LEU A 326 13.91 -0.80 18.02
CA LEU A 326 13.13 -0.30 16.88
C LEU A 326 13.99 -0.09 15.64
N PHE A 327 15.23 0.38 15.80
CA PHE A 327 16.19 0.47 14.70
C PHE A 327 16.51 -0.91 14.11
N ILE A 328 16.77 -1.92 14.96
CA ILE A 328 16.98 -3.30 14.49
C ILE A 328 15.78 -3.80 13.72
N LYS A 329 14.57 -3.49 14.17
CA LYS A 329 13.35 -3.95 13.50
C LYS A 329 13.13 -3.31 12.13
N LEU A 330 13.43 -2.00 11.99
CA LEU A 330 13.46 -1.33 10.69
C LEU A 330 14.52 -1.91 9.76
N PHE A 331 15.74 -2.10 10.30
CA PHE A 331 16.86 -2.64 9.55
C PHE A 331 16.59 -4.08 9.07
N GLU A 332 16.01 -4.92 9.93
CA GLU A 332 15.55 -6.27 9.59
C GLU A 332 14.53 -6.23 8.44
N GLY A 333 13.52 -5.36 8.53
CA GLY A 333 12.52 -5.20 7.47
C GLY A 333 13.15 -4.84 6.12
N GLN A 334 14.16 -3.97 6.13
CA GLN A 334 14.93 -3.62 4.92
C GLN A 334 15.76 -4.79 4.40
N LEU A 335 16.50 -5.49 5.28
CA LEU A 335 17.32 -6.64 4.88
C LEU A 335 16.49 -7.75 4.24
N ILE A 336 15.39 -8.14 4.86
CA ILE A 336 14.46 -9.15 4.33
C ILE A 336 13.96 -8.70 2.96
N SER A 337 13.57 -7.43 2.87
CA SER A 337 13.07 -6.81 1.64
C SER A 337 14.09 -6.84 0.50
N PHE A 338 15.35 -6.47 0.76
CA PHE A 338 16.41 -6.48 -0.26
C PHE A 338 16.84 -7.89 -0.69
N ASN A 339 16.62 -8.90 0.15
CA ASN A 339 17.03 -10.27 -0.09
C ASN A 339 15.86 -11.19 -0.46
N SER A 340 14.90 -10.68 -1.23
CA SER A 340 13.78 -11.46 -1.80
C SER A 340 12.88 -12.12 -0.76
N ASP A 341 12.69 -11.45 0.38
CA ASP A 341 11.88 -11.89 1.52
C ASP A 341 12.40 -13.18 2.18
N ASP A 342 13.71 -13.37 2.20
CA ASP A 342 14.36 -14.51 2.84
C ASP A 342 14.38 -14.33 4.37
N ASP A 343 13.71 -15.23 5.10
CA ASP A 343 13.63 -15.24 6.56
C ASP A 343 14.98 -15.48 7.25
N MET A 344 16.04 -15.88 6.53
CA MET A 344 17.38 -15.99 7.07
C MET A 344 17.89 -14.65 7.62
N TYR A 345 17.39 -13.53 7.07
CA TYR A 345 17.73 -12.17 7.50
C TYR A 345 16.89 -11.67 8.68
N ARG A 346 15.99 -12.50 9.25
CA ARG A 346 15.23 -12.16 10.46
C ARG A 346 16.16 -12.13 11.66
N ILE A 347 16.21 -10.98 12.34
CA ILE A 347 17.11 -10.71 13.48
C ILE A 347 16.37 -10.93 14.80
N LEU A 348 15.24 -10.21 14.99
CA LEU A 348 14.40 -10.32 16.18
C LEU A 348 13.41 -11.48 16.02
N ASP A 349 13.87 -12.66 16.38
CA ASP A 349 13.12 -13.90 16.32
C ASP A 349 13.18 -14.60 17.70
N SER A 350 12.03 -15.07 18.20
CA SER A 350 11.94 -15.75 19.51
C SER A 350 12.71 -17.07 19.54
N ASP A 351 12.99 -17.68 18.38
CA ASP A 351 13.81 -18.88 18.28
C ASP A 351 15.31 -18.58 18.36
N LYS A 352 15.71 -17.31 18.13
CA LYS A 352 17.11 -16.86 18.15
C LYS A 352 17.46 -16.05 19.39
N ILE A 353 16.50 -15.33 19.94
CA ILE A 353 16.64 -14.41 21.08
C ILE A 353 15.66 -14.85 22.17
N SER A 354 16.15 -15.46 23.22
CA SER A 354 15.33 -16.05 24.27
C SER A 354 15.22 -15.18 25.52
N ASP A 355 16.23 -14.34 25.80
CA ASP A 355 16.30 -13.55 27.01
C ASP A 355 17.09 -12.24 26.82
N PHE A 356 17.35 -11.51 27.91
CA PHE A 356 18.09 -10.25 27.90
C PHE A 356 19.60 -10.43 27.66
N ASP A 357 20.19 -11.59 27.98
CA ASP A 357 21.58 -11.90 27.64
C ASP A 357 21.77 -12.02 26.13
N ASP A 358 20.81 -12.66 25.46
CA ASP A 358 20.78 -12.76 24.00
C ASP A 358 20.62 -11.39 23.34
N LEU A 359 19.79 -10.50 23.89
CA LEU A 359 19.66 -9.11 23.41
C LEU A 359 20.96 -8.32 23.60
N ASP A 360 21.63 -8.44 24.74
CA ASP A 360 22.92 -7.80 24.98
C ASP A 360 23.98 -8.29 23.99
N ASN A 361 24.03 -9.60 23.77
CA ASN A 361 24.94 -10.20 22.79
C ASN A 361 24.62 -9.74 21.37
N LEU A 362 23.34 -9.65 21.01
CA LEU A 362 22.92 -9.11 19.71
C LEU A 362 23.41 -7.68 19.52
N PHE A 363 23.21 -6.80 20.50
CA PHE A 363 23.59 -5.39 20.39
C PHE A 363 25.10 -5.22 20.24
N PHE A 364 25.88 -5.79 21.16
CA PHE A 364 27.29 -5.45 21.32
C PHE A 364 28.24 -6.45 20.67
N ASN A 365 27.84 -7.69 20.49
CA ASN A 365 28.73 -8.75 20.01
C ASN A 365 28.33 -9.25 18.59
N VAL A 366 27.13 -8.97 18.11
CA VAL A 366 26.73 -9.24 16.73
C VAL A 366 26.74 -7.93 15.91
N LEU A 367 25.90 -6.96 16.28
CA LEU A 367 25.75 -5.73 15.50
C LEU A 367 26.91 -4.76 15.72
N GLY A 368 27.49 -4.72 16.91
CA GLY A 368 28.63 -3.89 17.27
C GLY A 368 30.01 -4.47 16.87
N LYS A 369 30.08 -5.68 16.28
CA LYS A 369 31.36 -6.29 15.87
C LYS A 369 31.34 -6.75 14.42
N THR A 370 32.52 -6.64 13.78
CA THR A 370 32.70 -7.21 12.43
C THR A 370 32.54 -8.74 12.47
N ILE A 371 32.11 -9.32 11.33
CA ILE A 371 31.89 -10.78 11.26
C ILE A 371 33.11 -11.59 11.68
N LYS A 372 34.33 -11.06 11.43
CA LYS A 372 35.60 -11.70 11.78
C LYS A 372 35.89 -11.67 13.29
N ASP A 373 35.33 -10.70 13.99
CA ASP A 373 35.55 -10.49 15.42
C ASP A 373 34.48 -11.13 16.29
N ARG A 374 33.45 -11.74 15.66
CA ARG A 374 32.42 -12.49 16.38
C ARG A 374 32.95 -13.84 16.80
N LYS A 375 32.49 -14.33 17.96
CA LYS A 375 32.81 -15.68 18.45
C LYS A 375 32.26 -16.73 17.50
N ASP A 376 32.95 -17.86 17.39
CA ASP A 376 32.47 -19.02 16.61
C ASP A 376 31.69 -19.99 17.53
N ASP A 377 30.45 -19.69 17.79
CA ASP A 377 29.52 -20.55 18.52
C ASP A 377 28.11 -20.54 17.89
N LEU A 378 27.21 -21.34 18.43
CA LEU A 378 25.88 -21.51 17.87
C LEU A 378 25.07 -20.21 17.82
N PHE A 379 25.17 -19.36 18.88
CA PHE A 379 24.44 -18.11 18.94
C PHE A 379 24.88 -17.14 17.82
N TYR A 380 26.20 -16.92 17.66
CA TYR A 380 26.71 -15.97 16.67
C TYR A 380 26.57 -16.49 15.24
N ASN A 381 26.63 -17.82 15.05
CA ASN A 381 26.53 -18.46 13.75
C ASN A 381 25.16 -18.26 13.07
N GLN A 382 24.08 -18.15 13.85
CA GLN A 382 22.74 -17.85 13.30
C GLN A 382 22.59 -16.43 12.75
N PHE A 383 23.55 -15.53 13.03
CA PHE A 383 23.60 -14.16 12.54
C PHE A 383 24.72 -13.91 11.51
N ARG A 384 25.29 -14.94 10.89
CA ARG A 384 26.39 -14.80 9.92
C ARG A 384 26.06 -13.92 8.71
N CYS A 385 24.81 -13.93 8.26
CA CYS A 385 24.35 -13.10 7.15
C CYS A 385 24.05 -11.65 7.55
N ILE A 386 24.00 -11.34 8.85
CA ILE A 386 23.69 -9.99 9.33
C ILE A 386 25.00 -9.16 9.36
N PRO A 387 25.03 -8.00 8.64
CA PRO A 387 26.22 -7.19 8.57
C PRO A 387 26.55 -6.51 9.91
N TYR A 388 27.80 -6.07 10.04
CA TYR A 388 28.23 -5.18 11.10
C TYR A 388 27.63 -3.79 10.90
N LEU A 389 27.11 -3.21 11.97
CA LEU A 389 26.59 -1.86 11.99
C LEU A 389 27.60 -0.94 12.69
N ASN A 390 28.35 -0.18 11.89
CA ASN A 390 29.29 0.81 12.42
C ASN A 390 28.50 2.05 12.90
N SER A 391 27.89 1.94 14.08
CA SER A 391 27.03 2.98 14.63
C SER A 391 27.25 3.08 16.15
N ALA A 392 27.39 4.30 16.64
CA ALA A 392 27.47 4.60 18.09
C ALA A 392 26.20 4.07 18.84
N LEU A 393 25.13 3.79 18.15
CA LEU A 393 23.93 3.17 18.73
C LEU A 393 24.23 1.78 19.33
N PHE A 394 25.18 1.02 18.74
CA PHE A 394 25.59 -0.31 19.20
C PHE A 394 26.91 -0.30 19.98
N GLU A 395 27.26 0.85 20.55
CA GLU A 395 28.30 0.99 21.57
C GLU A 395 27.66 1.14 22.95
N ARG A 396 28.33 0.64 24.00
CA ARG A 396 27.83 0.81 25.36
C ARG A 396 27.84 2.28 25.75
N GLN A 397 26.71 2.79 26.16
CA GLN A 397 26.60 4.15 26.66
C GLN A 397 27.10 4.26 28.12
N GLU A 398 27.34 5.48 28.60
CA GLU A 398 27.83 5.72 29.95
C GLU A 398 26.91 5.11 31.02
N LEU A 399 25.62 5.23 30.88
CA LEU A 399 24.62 4.64 31.80
C LEU A 399 24.67 3.11 31.85
N GLU A 400 25.10 2.46 30.77
CA GLU A 400 25.26 1.00 30.72
C GLU A 400 26.59 0.53 31.26
N THR A 401 27.66 1.34 31.15
CA THR A 401 28.98 1.00 31.63
C THR A 401 29.14 1.29 33.12
N SER A 402 28.51 2.34 33.61
CA SER A 402 28.56 2.77 35.02
C SER A 402 27.37 2.37 35.86
N GLY A 403 26.29 1.89 35.26
CA GLY A 403 25.04 1.61 35.92
C GLY A 403 24.51 0.19 35.63
N ILE A 404 23.47 0.08 34.80
CA ILE A 404 22.71 -1.16 34.61
C ILE A 404 22.83 -1.65 33.17
N ASN A 405 23.32 -2.89 32.99
CA ASN A 405 23.29 -3.57 31.71
C ASN A 405 21.92 -4.25 31.48
N ILE A 406 21.50 -4.31 30.22
CA ILE A 406 20.25 -4.98 29.85
C ILE A 406 20.28 -6.47 30.23
N SER A 407 21.43 -7.15 30.11
CA SER A 407 21.64 -8.55 30.48
C SER A 407 21.38 -8.83 31.96
N GLU A 408 21.41 -7.82 32.82
CA GLU A 408 21.13 -8.03 34.24
C GLU A 408 19.62 -8.14 34.55
N LEU A 409 18.74 -7.84 33.62
CA LEU A 409 17.30 -7.90 33.85
C LEU A 409 16.82 -9.34 33.87
N LYS A 410 15.78 -9.58 34.68
CA LYS A 410 15.12 -10.89 34.74
C LYS A 410 14.10 -11.00 33.62
N ASN A 411 14.16 -12.08 32.86
CA ASN A 411 13.17 -12.38 31.82
C ASN A 411 11.94 -13.05 32.44
N ASP A 412 11.29 -12.36 33.37
CA ASP A 412 10.08 -12.82 34.07
C ASP A 412 8.85 -12.82 33.12
N TYR A 413 7.75 -13.41 33.58
CA TYR A 413 6.49 -13.38 32.86
C TYR A 413 5.81 -12.03 33.00
N LEU A 414 5.34 -11.49 31.88
CA LEU A 414 4.47 -10.32 31.79
C LEU A 414 3.09 -10.76 31.26
N GLU A 415 2.02 -10.30 31.91
CA GLU A 415 0.66 -10.54 31.41
C GLU A 415 0.43 -9.81 30.10
N LEU A 416 -0.30 -10.42 29.15
CA LEU A 416 -0.66 -9.73 27.91
C LEU A 416 -1.62 -8.58 28.24
N LYS A 417 -1.36 -7.41 27.65
CA LYS A 417 -2.25 -6.25 27.77
C LYS A 417 -3.66 -6.63 27.31
N SER A 418 -4.69 -6.11 27.96
CA SER A 418 -6.10 -6.48 27.73
C SER A 418 -6.56 -6.36 26.27
N ASP A 419 -5.98 -5.44 25.51
CA ASP A 419 -6.21 -5.18 24.08
C ASP A 419 -5.00 -5.55 23.19
N SER A 420 -4.10 -6.44 23.69
CA SER A 420 -2.92 -6.91 22.94
C SER A 420 -3.27 -7.48 21.58
N VAL A 421 -2.38 -7.24 20.60
CA VAL A 421 -2.47 -7.88 19.26
C VAL A 421 -2.28 -9.38 19.34
N LEU A 422 -1.67 -9.89 20.41
CA LEU A 422 -1.39 -11.32 20.65
C LEU A 422 -2.55 -12.05 21.33
N LYS A 423 -3.61 -11.39 21.75
CA LYS A 423 -4.69 -11.95 22.58
C LYS A 423 -5.44 -13.15 21.96
N ASN A 424 -5.37 -13.31 20.63
CA ASN A 424 -5.99 -14.45 19.94
C ASN A 424 -5.09 -15.70 19.90
N LYS A 425 -3.88 -15.63 20.47
CA LYS A 425 -3.00 -16.76 20.68
C LYS A 425 -3.29 -17.36 22.06
N GLN A 426 -3.08 -18.64 22.25
CA GLN A 426 -3.47 -19.42 23.45
C GLN A 426 -2.77 -19.01 24.77
N TYR A 427 -2.13 -17.83 24.84
CA TYR A 427 -1.33 -17.38 25.97
C TYR A 427 -1.99 -16.20 26.69
N ASN A 428 -1.96 -16.23 28.03
CA ASN A 428 -2.34 -15.07 28.85
C ASN A 428 -1.12 -14.27 29.32
N LYS A 429 0.06 -14.85 29.29
CA LYS A 429 1.34 -14.24 29.68
C LYS A 429 2.48 -14.84 28.85
N LEU A 430 3.52 -14.06 28.63
CA LEU A 430 4.75 -14.45 27.96
C LEU A 430 5.96 -13.93 28.76
N HIS A 431 7.13 -14.52 28.54
CA HIS A 431 8.37 -13.89 28.97
C HIS A 431 8.55 -12.52 28.30
N ILE A 432 9.14 -11.57 29.00
CA ILE A 432 9.19 -10.15 28.53
C ILE A 432 9.80 -10.04 27.14
N VAL A 433 10.96 -10.68 26.93
CA VAL A 433 11.67 -10.62 25.65
C VAL A 433 10.86 -11.30 24.55
N GLU A 434 10.27 -12.46 24.84
CA GLU A 434 9.39 -13.15 23.91
C GLU A 434 8.15 -12.30 23.56
N TYR A 435 7.54 -11.66 24.56
CA TYR A 435 6.41 -10.76 24.33
C TYR A 435 6.80 -9.60 23.42
N LEU A 436 7.91 -8.95 23.70
CA LEU A 436 8.41 -7.83 22.89
C LEU A 436 8.63 -8.26 21.43
N ILE A 437 9.34 -9.36 21.22
CA ILE A 437 9.65 -9.86 19.86
C ILE A 437 8.37 -10.29 19.13
N GLN A 438 7.50 -11.09 19.75
CA GLN A 438 6.25 -11.51 19.13
C GLN A 438 5.32 -10.34 18.82
N PHE A 439 5.26 -9.35 19.72
CA PHE A 439 4.51 -8.11 19.50
C PHE A 439 5.04 -7.34 18.28
N LEU A 440 6.35 -7.09 18.21
CA LEU A 440 6.96 -6.40 17.06
C LEU A 440 6.74 -7.18 15.75
N ASN A 441 6.79 -8.51 15.79
CA ASN A 441 6.56 -9.37 14.64
C ASN A 441 5.09 -9.40 14.15
N CYS A 442 4.16 -8.82 14.91
CA CYS A 442 2.78 -8.60 14.44
C CYS A 442 2.63 -7.40 13.50
N TYR A 443 3.68 -6.59 13.34
CA TYR A 443 3.71 -5.39 12.50
C TYR A 443 4.72 -5.54 11.37
N ASP A 444 4.48 -4.80 10.29
CA ASP A 444 5.40 -4.74 9.14
C ASP A 444 6.26 -3.48 9.25
N PHE A 445 7.58 -3.66 9.31
CA PHE A 445 8.57 -2.58 9.38
C PHE A 445 9.31 -2.37 8.05
N SER A 446 8.85 -3.02 6.98
CA SER A 446 9.47 -2.84 5.68
C SER A 446 9.25 -1.42 5.17
N SER A 447 10.30 -0.82 4.63
CA SER A 447 10.23 0.47 3.91
C SER A 447 9.84 0.28 2.45
N LYS A 448 9.51 -0.95 2.02
CA LYS A 448 9.09 -1.22 0.66
C LYS A 448 7.83 -0.42 0.36
N GLU A 449 7.90 0.35 -0.70
CA GLU A 449 6.72 0.75 -1.44
C GLU A 449 5.89 -0.50 -1.68
N ILE A 450 4.60 -0.42 -1.42
CA ILE A 450 3.59 -1.50 -1.30
C ILE A 450 3.60 -2.56 -2.44
N GLU A 451 4.41 -2.40 -3.48
CA GLU A 451 4.48 -3.34 -4.61
C GLU A 451 5.05 -4.72 -4.25
N ASP A 452 5.85 -4.83 -3.19
CA ASP A 452 6.55 -6.08 -2.85
C ASP A 452 6.15 -6.74 -1.52
N SER A 453 5.36 -6.08 -0.66
CA SER A 453 4.99 -6.59 0.67
C SER A 453 3.86 -7.65 0.67
N ILE A 454 3.69 -8.40 -0.41
CA ILE A 454 2.54 -9.29 -0.65
C ILE A 454 2.52 -10.54 0.24
N LYS A 455 3.61 -10.88 0.90
CA LYS A 455 3.74 -12.20 1.56
C LYS A 455 3.33 -12.25 3.03
N GLU A 456 3.41 -11.18 3.80
CA GLU A 456 2.95 -11.16 5.19
C GLU A 456 1.54 -10.57 5.31
N LYS A 457 0.56 -11.41 5.05
CA LYS A 457 -0.88 -11.10 5.08
C LYS A 457 -1.31 -10.55 6.45
N ASN A 458 -1.78 -9.31 6.49
CA ASN A 458 -2.54 -8.68 7.59
C ASN A 458 -1.77 -7.92 8.69
N LYS A 459 -0.53 -7.48 8.50
CA LYS A 459 0.18 -6.65 9.49
C LYS A 459 -0.02 -5.17 9.22
N ASP A 460 -0.16 -4.38 10.28
CA ASP A 460 -0.15 -2.92 10.19
C ASP A 460 1.29 -2.46 9.96
N ILE A 461 1.50 -1.50 9.05
CA ILE A 461 2.82 -0.99 8.70
C ILE A 461 3.29 0.02 9.76
N ILE A 462 4.51 -0.15 10.22
CA ILE A 462 5.22 0.79 11.09
C ILE A 462 6.46 1.27 10.33
N ASP A 463 6.32 2.39 9.64
CA ASP A 463 7.41 3.01 8.90
C ASP A 463 8.25 3.95 9.78
N SER A 464 9.33 4.50 9.20
CA SER A 464 10.20 5.46 9.89
C SER A 464 9.47 6.72 10.37
N SER A 465 8.39 7.14 9.70
CA SER A 465 7.59 8.30 10.08
C SER A 465 6.77 8.01 11.35
N VAL A 466 6.18 6.82 11.43
CA VAL A 466 5.46 6.37 12.65
C VAL A 466 6.42 6.25 13.83
N LEU A 467 7.63 5.72 13.60
CA LEU A 467 8.65 5.67 14.66
C LEU A 467 9.13 7.06 15.07
N GLY A 468 9.32 7.97 14.11
CA GLY A 468 9.61 9.38 14.39
C GLY A 468 8.59 10.01 15.33
N LEU A 469 7.30 9.79 15.09
CA LEU A 469 6.21 10.25 15.98
C LEU A 469 6.25 9.59 17.37
N ILE A 470 6.66 8.33 17.46
CA ILE A 470 6.84 7.63 18.75
C ILE A 470 7.97 8.29 19.53
N PHE A 471 9.12 8.50 18.88
CA PHE A 471 10.29 9.14 19.50
C PHE A 471 10.00 10.61 19.86
N GLU A 472 9.34 11.35 18.97
CA GLU A 472 8.88 12.72 19.26
C GLU A 472 8.01 12.75 20.52
N LYS A 473 7.06 11.83 20.64
CA LYS A 473 6.21 11.75 21.84
C LYS A 473 6.99 11.35 23.09
N ILE A 474 7.90 10.39 22.99
CA ILE A 474 8.67 9.91 24.13
C ILE A 474 9.66 10.98 24.58
N ASN A 475 10.41 11.59 23.65
CA ASN A 475 11.44 12.60 23.94
C ASN A 475 10.87 14.00 24.18
N GLY A 476 9.83 14.39 23.44
CA GLY A 476 9.24 15.73 23.51
C GLY A 476 8.60 16.09 24.83
N TYR A 477 8.28 15.10 25.64
CA TYR A 477 7.78 15.31 27.01
C TYR A 477 8.87 15.65 28.03
N LYS A 478 10.15 15.39 27.71
CA LYS A 478 11.27 15.68 28.63
C LYS A 478 11.84 17.10 28.45
N ASP A 479 12.02 17.54 27.19
CA ASP A 479 12.84 18.72 26.89
C ASP A 479 12.10 19.85 26.14
N GLY A 480 10.80 19.71 25.83
CA GLY A 480 10.11 20.68 24.99
C GLY A 480 10.70 20.82 23.59
N SER A 481 11.51 19.86 23.16
CA SER A 481 12.12 19.85 21.84
C SER A 481 11.06 19.57 20.78
N VAL A 482 10.97 20.45 19.78
CA VAL A 482 10.09 20.31 18.62
C VAL A 482 10.91 19.69 17.50
N TYR A 483 10.63 18.43 17.17
CA TYR A 483 11.17 17.82 15.95
C TYR A 483 10.49 18.46 14.73
N THR A 484 11.29 18.83 13.73
CA THR A 484 10.74 19.34 12.47
C THR A 484 9.98 18.21 11.76
N PRO A 485 8.67 18.36 11.48
CA PRO A 485 7.91 17.33 10.79
C PRO A 485 8.57 16.95 9.45
N SER A 486 8.54 15.66 9.09
CA SER A 486 9.12 15.15 7.83
C SER A 486 8.63 15.90 6.59
N GLN A 487 7.41 16.43 6.62
CA GLN A 487 6.86 17.29 5.57
C GLN A 487 7.65 18.59 5.31
N ILE A 488 8.45 19.04 6.28
CA ILE A 488 9.29 20.24 6.14
C ILE A 488 10.71 19.89 5.68
N THR A 489 11.15 18.65 5.90
CA THR A 489 12.49 18.17 5.50
C THR A 489 12.53 17.55 4.10
N GLU A 490 11.37 17.35 3.45
CA GLU A 490 11.23 16.85 2.07
C GLU A 490 11.18 17.97 1.00
N TYR A 491 11.46 19.24 1.38
CA TYR A 491 11.59 20.37 0.45
C TYR A 491 13.04 20.68 0.12
#